data_c657c583a0cbfd4f365cdcae0427865d
#
_entry.id   c657c583a0cbfd4f365cdcae0427865d
#
_cell.length_a   1.000
_cell.length_b   1.000
_cell.length_c   1.000
_cell.angle_alpha   90.00
_cell.angle_beta   90.00
_cell.angle_gamma   90.00
#
_symmetry.space_group_name_H-M   'P 1'
#
loop_
_entity.id
_entity.type
_entity.pdbx_description
1 polymer ?
#
loop_
_entity_poly.entity_id
_entity_poly.type
_entity_poly.pdbx_seq_one_letter_code
_entity_poly.pdbx_strand_id
1 'polypeptide(L)'
;MTSSMTRRRAALSCALAPLVMAAACTSTPSLPAGAAAALAPRGRLRACINLGNPILANRDAAGTVSGVSVDLATLLAQRLGVPLDLVVVEAALQSVDTVKADRADIGFFAIDPRRSDGIGFSAPYVLIEGAYLVRNESPLTDNAQVDRAGTRIMVGRGSAYDLYLSRELKAAQLMRTPTSQAVVERFLAEGADVAAGVRQQLEADAARLPGVRLLPGRFMVIEQAMGLPLARGAAATALLAGFVEQAKASGFVAQSLARHGIRGAIVAPASR
;
A
#
# COMPACT_ATOMS: atom_id res chain seq x y z
N MET A 1 -19.65 82.50 48.32
CA MET A 1 -20.60 81.67 47.55
C MET A 1 -19.73 80.69 46.75
N THR A 2 -19.50 79.50 47.28
CA THR A 2 -18.64 78.50 46.69
C THR A 2 -19.43 77.22 46.46
N SER A 3 -19.65 76.83 45.18
CA SER A 3 -20.34 75.64 44.76
C SER A 3 -19.36 74.49 44.58
N SER A 4 -19.57 73.43 45.39
CA SER A 4 -18.80 72.20 45.35
C SER A 4 -19.43 71.26 44.29
N MET A 5 -18.62 70.91 43.24
CA MET A 5 -18.99 69.90 42.24
C MET A 5 -18.40 68.53 42.63
N THR A 6 -19.24 67.63 43.07
CA THR A 6 -18.89 66.24 43.44
C THR A 6 -18.78 65.40 42.15
N ARG A 7 -17.57 64.95 41.80
CA ARG A 7 -17.33 64.01 40.68
C ARG A 7 -17.64 62.58 41.14
N ARG A 8 -18.64 61.92 40.60
CA ARG A 8 -18.91 60.49 40.72
C ARG A 8 -17.97 59.70 39.78
N ARG A 9 -17.07 58.89 40.36
CA ARG A 9 -16.28 57.91 39.61
C ARG A 9 -17.12 56.66 39.39
N ALA A 10 -17.45 56.33 38.13
CA ALA A 10 -18.03 55.07 37.77
C ALA A 10 -16.90 54.02 37.64
N ALA A 11 -16.93 53.00 38.49
CA ALA A 11 -16.03 51.85 38.39
C ALA A 11 -16.60 50.86 37.38
N LEU A 12 -15.86 50.67 36.28
CA LEU A 12 -16.16 49.66 35.26
C LEU A 12 -15.49 48.33 35.73
N SER A 13 -16.33 47.43 36.23
CA SER A 13 -15.87 46.06 36.56
C SER A 13 -15.85 45.21 35.30
N CYS A 14 -14.66 44.95 34.74
CA CYS A 14 -14.46 43.98 33.69
C CYS A 14 -14.49 42.55 34.28
N ALA A 15 -15.56 41.81 34.07
CA ALA A 15 -15.65 40.41 34.41
C ALA A 15 -14.90 39.60 33.31
N LEU A 16 -13.71 39.07 33.65
CA LEU A 16 -13.02 38.06 32.82
C LEU A 16 -13.76 36.72 32.99
N ALA A 17 -14.46 36.27 31.98
CA ALA A 17 -14.97 34.92 31.91
C ALA A 17 -13.81 33.95 31.49
N PRO A 18 -13.53 32.86 32.22
CA PRO A 18 -12.54 31.90 31.77
C PRO A 18 -13.09 31.10 30.59
N LEU A 19 -12.38 31.18 29.45
CA LEU A 19 -12.62 30.36 28.27
C LEU A 19 -12.10 28.93 28.58
N VAL A 20 -12.98 28.03 28.98
CA VAL A 20 -12.67 26.61 29.14
C VAL A 20 -12.53 26.01 27.75
N MET A 21 -11.30 25.85 27.26
CA MET A 21 -11.02 25.03 26.07
C MET A 21 -11.27 23.56 26.43
N ALA A 22 -12.42 23.04 26.02
CA ALA A 22 -12.67 21.60 26.02
C ALA A 22 -11.72 20.95 24.99
N ALA A 23 -10.65 20.33 25.46
CA ALA A 23 -9.84 19.45 24.65
C ALA A 23 -10.71 18.25 24.25
N ALA A 24 -11.21 18.24 23.02
CA ALA A 24 -11.87 17.09 22.45
C ALA A 24 -10.80 15.99 22.30
N CYS A 25 -10.73 15.08 23.28
CA CYS A 25 -10.00 13.83 23.13
C CYS A 25 -10.68 13.05 21.99
N THR A 26 -10.12 13.12 20.79
CA THR A 26 -10.52 12.22 19.69
C THR A 26 -10.03 10.83 20.08
N SER A 27 -10.90 10.07 20.76
CA SER A 27 -10.64 8.66 21.03
C SER A 27 -10.52 7.93 19.71
N THR A 28 -9.33 7.42 19.40
CA THR A 28 -9.10 6.52 18.26
C THR A 28 -10.04 5.32 18.45
N PRO A 29 -10.88 4.97 17.44
CA PRO A 29 -11.79 3.86 17.58
C PRO A 29 -11.02 2.59 17.93
N SER A 30 -11.31 2.00 19.08
CA SER A 30 -10.74 0.71 19.49
C SER A 30 -11.33 -0.42 18.65
N LEU A 31 -10.53 -1.46 18.38
CA LEU A 31 -11.04 -2.67 17.74
C LEU A 31 -11.95 -3.44 18.74
N PRO A 32 -12.88 -4.28 18.24
CA PRO A 32 -13.74 -5.09 19.09
C PRO A 32 -12.95 -5.98 20.06
N ALA A 33 -13.57 -6.34 21.20
CA ALA A 33 -13.01 -7.29 22.14
C ALA A 33 -12.66 -8.61 21.42
N GLY A 34 -11.51 -9.20 21.73
CA GLY A 34 -11.01 -10.42 21.07
C GLY A 34 -10.28 -10.22 19.76
N ALA A 35 -10.23 -9.00 19.19
CA ALA A 35 -9.51 -8.72 17.95
C ALA A 35 -8.01 -9.06 18.06
N ALA A 36 -7.38 -8.79 19.22
CA ALA A 36 -5.98 -9.14 19.46
C ALA A 36 -5.76 -10.67 19.39
N ALA A 37 -6.62 -11.46 19.99
CA ALA A 37 -6.52 -12.91 19.92
C ALA A 37 -6.73 -13.45 18.48
N ALA A 38 -7.59 -12.81 17.69
CA ALA A 38 -7.87 -13.22 16.32
C ALA A 38 -6.75 -12.82 15.34
N LEU A 39 -6.20 -11.62 15.46
CA LEU A 39 -5.24 -11.04 14.50
C LEU A 39 -3.78 -11.18 14.94
N ALA A 40 -3.52 -11.33 16.24
CA ALA A 40 -2.19 -11.46 16.83
C ALA A 40 -2.15 -12.56 17.92
N PRO A 41 -2.48 -13.83 17.59
CA PRO A 41 -2.71 -14.90 18.59
C PRO A 41 -1.48 -15.27 19.41
N ARG A 42 -0.30 -14.78 19.03
CA ARG A 42 0.96 -15.01 19.76
C ARG A 42 1.33 -13.83 20.68
N GLY A 43 0.38 -12.91 20.94
CA GLY A 43 0.59 -11.74 21.79
C GLY A 43 1.43 -10.63 21.13
N ARG A 44 1.75 -10.78 19.85
CA ARG A 44 2.46 -9.81 19.00
C ARG A 44 1.96 -9.92 17.57
N LEU A 45 1.93 -8.82 16.83
CA LEU A 45 1.53 -8.79 15.43
C LEU A 45 2.75 -9.00 14.53
N ARG A 46 2.80 -10.12 13.81
CA ARG A 46 3.84 -10.38 12.81
C ARG A 46 3.32 -9.92 11.45
N ALA A 47 3.88 -8.83 10.93
CA ALA A 47 3.48 -8.26 9.65
C ALA A 47 4.52 -8.58 8.56
N CYS A 48 4.11 -9.28 7.50
CA CYS A 48 4.95 -9.56 6.34
C CYS A 48 5.03 -8.31 5.46
N ILE A 49 6.24 -7.77 5.31
CA ILE A 49 6.55 -6.57 4.53
C ILE A 49 7.32 -6.97 3.27
N ASN A 50 6.73 -6.72 2.12
CA ASN A 50 7.31 -7.02 0.82
C ASN A 50 8.04 -5.79 0.25
N LEU A 51 9.37 -5.84 0.19
CA LEU A 51 10.19 -4.79 -0.42
C LEU A 51 10.19 -4.85 -1.96
N GLY A 52 9.64 -5.91 -2.55
CA GLY A 52 9.45 -6.03 -4.01
C GLY A 52 8.49 -5.02 -4.62
N ASN A 53 7.79 -4.23 -3.80
CA ASN A 53 6.96 -3.11 -4.23
C ASN A 53 7.40 -1.83 -3.50
N PRO A 54 8.43 -1.12 -4.01
CA PRO A 54 9.07 0.00 -3.32
C PRO A 54 8.17 1.21 -3.09
N ILE A 55 7.04 1.33 -3.79
CA ILE A 55 6.07 2.39 -3.50
C ILE A 55 5.26 2.14 -2.21
N LEU A 56 5.21 0.92 -1.71
CA LEU A 56 4.46 0.58 -0.49
C LEU A 56 5.37 0.25 0.69
N ALA A 57 6.60 -0.20 0.43
CA ALA A 57 7.61 -0.45 1.46
C ALA A 57 9.02 -0.34 0.90
N ASN A 58 9.90 0.31 1.64
CA ASN A 58 11.30 0.51 1.28
C ASN A 58 12.21 0.22 2.46
N ARG A 59 13.48 -0.06 2.15
CA ARG A 59 14.58 -0.12 3.12
C ARG A 59 15.58 0.97 2.78
N ASP A 60 15.91 1.83 3.75
CA ASP A 60 16.95 2.85 3.57
C ASP A 60 18.37 2.29 3.70
N ALA A 61 19.37 3.13 3.48
CA ALA A 61 20.79 2.74 3.57
C ALA A 61 21.22 2.32 5.00
N ALA A 62 20.49 2.73 6.04
CA ALA A 62 20.70 2.32 7.42
C ALA A 62 20.02 0.99 7.76
N GLY A 63 19.27 0.41 6.82
CA GLY A 63 18.52 -0.84 7.00
C GLY A 63 17.12 -0.66 7.56
N THR A 64 16.68 0.58 7.80
CA THR A 64 15.35 0.87 8.34
C THR A 64 14.27 0.61 7.28
N VAL A 65 13.28 -0.20 7.65
CA VAL A 65 12.13 -0.50 6.79
C VAL A 65 11.00 0.48 7.08
N SER A 66 10.48 1.13 6.04
CA SER A 66 9.42 2.14 6.12
C SER A 66 8.47 2.06 4.93
N GLY A 67 7.36 2.79 4.96
CA GLY A 67 6.39 2.85 3.87
C GLY A 67 4.96 2.62 4.34
N VAL A 68 4.01 2.72 3.41
CA VAL A 68 2.56 2.63 3.70
C VAL A 68 2.19 1.30 4.37
N SER A 69 2.82 0.20 3.95
CA SER A 69 2.60 -1.12 4.57
C SER A 69 3.07 -1.15 6.03
N VAL A 70 4.21 -0.53 6.33
CA VAL A 70 4.73 -0.44 7.71
C VAL A 70 3.85 0.45 8.57
N ASP A 71 3.40 1.59 8.04
CA ASP A 71 2.50 2.51 8.75
C ASP A 71 1.18 1.83 9.11
N LEU A 72 0.57 1.08 8.18
CA LEU A 72 -0.66 0.32 8.43
C LEU A 72 -0.47 -0.80 9.45
N ALA A 73 0.65 -1.54 9.37
CA ALA A 73 0.98 -2.57 10.35
C ALA A 73 1.17 -1.97 11.75
N THR A 74 1.85 -0.83 11.84
CA THR A 74 2.07 -0.09 13.09
C THR A 74 0.75 0.38 13.70
N LEU A 75 -0.12 0.99 12.88
CA LEU A 75 -1.45 1.42 13.33
C LEU A 75 -2.29 0.25 13.84
N LEU A 76 -2.26 -0.89 13.13
CA LEU A 76 -3.00 -2.09 13.56
C LEU A 76 -2.46 -2.62 14.89
N ALA A 77 -1.15 -2.77 15.04
CA ALA A 77 -0.52 -3.23 16.27
C ALA A 77 -0.86 -2.32 17.47
N GLN A 78 -0.81 -0.99 17.26
CA GLN A 78 -1.23 0.00 18.26
C GLN A 78 -2.69 -0.18 18.68
N ARG A 79 -3.61 -0.36 17.73
CA ARG A 79 -5.03 -0.56 18.01
C ARG A 79 -5.34 -1.88 18.70
N LEU A 80 -4.51 -2.91 18.46
CA LEU A 80 -4.58 -4.20 19.14
C LEU A 80 -3.93 -4.18 20.53
N GLY A 81 -3.11 -3.16 20.84
CA GLY A 81 -2.34 -3.07 22.09
C GLY A 81 -1.24 -4.14 22.19
N VAL A 82 -0.63 -4.53 21.06
CA VAL A 82 0.40 -5.56 20.99
C VAL A 82 1.68 -5.04 20.32
N PRO A 83 2.86 -5.62 20.63
CA PRO A 83 4.09 -5.34 19.90
C PRO A 83 3.99 -5.72 18.41
N LEU A 84 4.73 -5.00 17.55
CA LEU A 84 4.85 -5.27 16.12
C LEU A 84 6.20 -5.93 15.81
N ASP A 85 6.17 -7.01 15.03
CA ASP A 85 7.33 -7.62 14.40
C ASP A 85 7.21 -7.52 12.87
N LEU A 86 8.23 -7.03 12.22
CA LEU A 86 8.30 -6.99 10.76
C LEU A 86 9.00 -8.26 10.24
N VAL A 87 8.30 -9.04 9.43
CA VAL A 87 8.83 -10.17 8.67
C VAL A 87 9.09 -9.69 7.25
N VAL A 88 10.33 -9.30 6.97
CA VAL A 88 10.68 -8.64 5.71
C VAL A 88 11.06 -9.68 4.65
N VAL A 89 10.53 -9.50 3.43
CA VAL A 89 10.80 -10.33 2.25
C VAL A 89 11.04 -9.47 1.01
N GLU A 90 11.74 -10.01 0.02
CA GLU A 90 12.21 -9.27 -1.15
C GLU A 90 11.30 -9.43 -2.39
N ALA A 91 10.32 -10.35 -2.35
CA ALA A 91 9.46 -10.64 -3.49
C ALA A 91 8.02 -10.94 -3.09
N ALA A 92 7.08 -10.63 -4.00
CA ALA A 92 5.64 -10.83 -3.77
C ALA A 92 5.27 -12.30 -3.49
N LEU A 93 5.90 -13.25 -4.18
CA LEU A 93 5.67 -14.68 -3.97
C LEU A 93 6.08 -15.10 -2.55
N GLN A 94 7.26 -14.66 -2.09
CA GLN A 94 7.74 -14.93 -0.72
C GLN A 94 6.76 -14.39 0.34
N SER A 95 6.15 -13.22 0.09
CA SER A 95 5.15 -12.65 1.01
C SER A 95 3.91 -13.55 1.11
N VAL A 96 3.40 -14.04 -0.03
CA VAL A 96 2.27 -14.98 -0.06
C VAL A 96 2.60 -16.27 0.70
N ASP A 97 3.74 -16.89 0.39
CA ASP A 97 4.18 -18.14 1.03
C ASP A 97 4.41 -17.97 2.54
N THR A 98 4.91 -16.81 2.96
CA THR A 98 5.14 -16.50 4.38
C THR A 98 3.83 -16.45 5.16
N VAL A 99 2.80 -15.77 4.63
CA VAL A 99 1.51 -15.64 5.30
C VAL A 99 0.72 -16.95 5.20
N LYS A 100 0.68 -17.63 4.04
CA LYS A 100 0.03 -18.93 3.91
C LYS A 100 0.58 -19.97 4.89
N ALA A 101 1.87 -19.94 5.15
CA ALA A 101 2.55 -20.85 6.08
C ALA A 101 2.46 -20.41 7.56
N ASP A 102 1.61 -19.44 7.91
CA ASP A 102 1.46 -18.85 9.27
C ASP A 102 2.80 -18.39 9.90
N ARG A 103 3.75 -17.97 9.07
CA ARG A 103 5.00 -17.35 9.52
C ARG A 103 4.84 -15.85 9.77
N ALA A 104 3.75 -15.25 9.27
CA ALA A 104 3.27 -13.91 9.61
C ALA A 104 1.77 -13.94 9.81
N ASP A 105 1.25 -13.02 10.62
CA ASP A 105 -0.17 -12.93 10.95
C ASP A 105 -0.95 -12.15 9.90
N ILE A 106 -0.30 -11.15 9.30
CA ILE A 106 -0.83 -10.34 8.20
C ILE A 106 0.22 -10.11 7.13
N GLY A 107 -0.24 -9.72 5.96
CA GLY A 107 0.62 -9.24 4.87
C GLY A 107 -0.12 -8.24 3.98
N PHE A 108 0.59 -7.72 2.97
CA PHE A 108 0.13 -6.71 2.05
C PHE A 108 0.25 -7.24 0.62
N PHE A 109 -0.87 -7.33 -0.09
CA PHE A 109 -0.94 -8.04 -1.37
C PHE A 109 -1.82 -7.31 -2.37
N ALA A 110 -1.53 -7.47 -3.65
CA ALA A 110 -2.56 -7.29 -4.66
C ALA A 110 -3.59 -8.42 -4.53
N ILE A 111 -4.86 -8.10 -4.60
CA ILE A 111 -5.94 -9.08 -4.70
C ILE A 111 -5.78 -9.84 -6.02
N ASP A 112 -5.77 -11.17 -5.95
CA ASP A 112 -5.68 -12.05 -7.10
C ASP A 112 -6.32 -13.41 -6.80
N PRO A 113 -7.08 -14.00 -7.73
CA PRO A 113 -7.72 -15.30 -7.52
C PRO A 113 -6.77 -16.41 -7.06
N ARG A 114 -5.53 -16.46 -7.58
CA ARG A 114 -4.53 -17.46 -7.17
C ARG A 114 -4.03 -17.28 -5.74
N ARG A 115 -4.15 -16.08 -5.17
CA ARG A 115 -3.77 -15.79 -3.79
C ARG A 115 -4.91 -16.07 -2.81
N SER A 116 -6.16 -15.94 -3.27
CA SER A 116 -7.37 -16.23 -2.47
C SER A 116 -7.44 -17.67 -2.01
N ASP A 117 -6.73 -18.59 -2.67
CA ASP A 117 -6.48 -19.93 -2.16
C ASP A 117 -5.42 -19.89 -1.05
N GLY A 118 -5.82 -19.51 0.16
CA GLY A 118 -5.01 -19.47 1.37
C GLY A 118 -4.81 -18.09 2.00
N ILE A 119 -5.25 -17.00 1.37
CA ILE A 119 -5.25 -15.65 1.94
C ILE A 119 -6.70 -15.13 2.03
N GLY A 120 -7.12 -14.74 3.23
CA GLY A 120 -8.33 -13.95 3.45
C GLY A 120 -7.99 -12.46 3.29
N PHE A 121 -8.62 -11.78 2.31
CA PHE A 121 -8.34 -10.38 2.00
C PHE A 121 -9.32 -9.43 2.68
N SER A 122 -8.82 -8.25 3.08
CA SER A 122 -9.64 -7.05 3.25
C SER A 122 -10.11 -6.52 1.90
N ALA A 123 -10.96 -5.49 1.89
CA ALA A 123 -11.10 -4.63 0.72
C ALA A 123 -9.76 -3.92 0.42
N PRO A 124 -9.55 -3.44 -0.81
CA PRO A 124 -8.33 -2.71 -1.15
C PRO A 124 -8.22 -1.41 -0.36
N TYR A 125 -6.99 -1.07 0.06
CA TYR A 125 -6.68 0.22 0.69
C TYR A 125 -6.10 1.23 -0.30
N VAL A 126 -5.42 0.74 -1.35
CA VAL A 126 -4.77 1.55 -2.39
C VAL A 126 -4.94 0.87 -3.75
N LEU A 127 -5.17 1.70 -4.77
CA LEU A 127 -5.15 1.32 -6.19
C LEU A 127 -3.88 1.87 -6.83
N ILE A 128 -3.16 1.02 -7.54
CA ILE A 128 -1.99 1.37 -8.36
C ILE A 128 -2.14 0.76 -9.75
N GLU A 129 -1.30 1.20 -10.69
CA GLU A 129 -1.43 0.80 -12.08
C GLU A 129 -0.30 -0.11 -12.55
N GLY A 130 -0.66 -1.12 -13.33
CA GLY A 130 0.27 -1.88 -14.15
C GLY A 130 0.48 -1.19 -15.50
N ALA A 131 1.74 -0.96 -15.87
CA ALA A 131 2.13 -0.31 -17.12
C ALA A 131 3.18 -1.13 -17.86
N TYR A 132 3.34 -0.84 -19.16
CA TYR A 132 4.41 -1.36 -19.99
C TYR A 132 5.50 -0.32 -20.24
N LEU A 133 6.72 -0.79 -20.30
CA LEU A 133 7.91 -0.02 -20.67
C LEU A 133 8.58 -0.71 -21.85
N VAL A 134 8.99 0.08 -22.84
CA VAL A 134 9.65 -0.38 -24.07
C VAL A 134 10.89 0.46 -24.35
N ARG A 135 11.76 0.01 -25.26
CA ARG A 135 12.83 0.84 -25.79
C ARG A 135 12.29 2.02 -26.58
N ASN A 136 13.01 3.13 -26.67
CA ASN A 136 12.58 4.33 -27.39
C ASN A 136 12.30 4.04 -28.86
N GLU A 137 13.13 3.18 -29.49
CA GLU A 137 13.01 2.77 -30.88
C GLU A 137 11.95 1.70 -31.14
N SER A 138 11.28 1.20 -30.09
CA SER A 138 10.23 0.18 -30.23
C SER A 138 9.09 0.71 -31.10
N PRO A 139 8.57 -0.07 -32.04
CA PRO A 139 7.41 0.30 -32.87
C PRO A 139 6.09 0.25 -32.07
N LEU A 140 6.10 -0.29 -30.85
CA LEU A 140 4.91 -0.37 -30.00
C LEU A 140 4.59 1.02 -29.44
N THR A 141 3.37 1.50 -29.69
CA THR A 141 2.88 2.81 -29.24
C THR A 141 1.65 2.73 -28.36
N ASP A 142 1.05 1.53 -28.25
CA ASP A 142 -0.18 1.29 -27.49
C ASP A 142 -0.15 -0.09 -26.82
N ASN A 143 -0.82 -0.21 -25.67
CA ASN A 143 -0.91 -1.44 -24.89
C ASN A 143 -1.56 -2.60 -25.67
N ALA A 144 -2.53 -2.31 -26.53
CA ALA A 144 -3.22 -3.33 -27.36
C ALA A 144 -2.27 -4.00 -28.37
N GLN A 145 -1.14 -3.38 -28.67
CA GLN A 145 -0.14 -3.94 -29.59
C GLN A 145 0.79 -4.95 -28.94
N VAL A 146 0.78 -5.08 -27.62
CA VAL A 146 1.77 -5.88 -26.86
C VAL A 146 1.49 -7.38 -26.98
N ASP A 147 0.22 -7.80 -26.98
CA ASP A 147 -0.14 -9.23 -27.05
C ASP A 147 -0.10 -9.75 -28.49
N ARG A 148 1.10 -10.01 -29.00
CA ARG A 148 1.35 -10.54 -30.34
C ARG A 148 2.30 -11.72 -30.29
N ALA A 149 2.17 -12.63 -31.26
CA ALA A 149 3.12 -13.73 -31.43
C ALA A 149 4.55 -13.18 -31.61
N GLY A 150 5.49 -13.74 -30.89
CA GLY A 150 6.88 -13.32 -30.87
C GLY A 150 7.21 -12.22 -29.87
N THR A 151 6.25 -11.48 -29.32
CA THR A 151 6.53 -10.50 -28.28
C THR A 151 6.91 -11.19 -26.97
N ARG A 152 8.05 -10.79 -26.38
CA ARG A 152 8.55 -11.28 -25.11
C ARG A 152 8.42 -10.19 -24.06
N ILE A 153 7.66 -10.49 -22.98
CA ILE A 153 7.36 -9.55 -21.91
C ILE A 153 8.06 -9.97 -20.63
N MET A 154 8.95 -9.12 -20.12
CA MET A 154 9.66 -9.36 -18.84
C MET A 154 8.78 -8.95 -17.66
N VAL A 155 8.62 -9.85 -16.69
CA VAL A 155 7.82 -9.64 -15.46
C VAL A 155 8.55 -10.15 -14.23
N GLY A 156 8.25 -9.59 -13.05
CA GLY A 156 8.68 -10.15 -11.77
C GLY A 156 7.84 -11.37 -11.40
N ARG A 157 8.46 -12.52 -11.15
CA ARG A 157 7.77 -13.78 -10.82
C ARG A 157 6.81 -13.62 -9.64
N GLY A 158 5.57 -14.06 -9.84
CA GLY A 158 4.51 -14.02 -8.82
C GLY A 158 4.02 -12.61 -8.45
N SER A 159 4.43 -11.56 -9.20
CA SER A 159 3.87 -10.22 -9.05
C SER A 159 2.40 -10.19 -9.51
N ALA A 160 1.67 -9.12 -9.16
CA ALA A 160 0.29 -8.95 -9.60
C ALA A 160 0.16 -8.96 -11.13
N TYR A 161 1.07 -8.28 -11.79
CA TYR A 161 1.08 -8.20 -13.26
C TYR A 161 1.57 -9.49 -13.93
N ASP A 162 2.45 -10.30 -13.31
CA ASP A 162 2.75 -11.66 -13.80
C ASP A 162 1.51 -12.55 -13.74
N LEU A 163 0.79 -12.54 -12.61
CA LEU A 163 -0.42 -13.36 -12.45
C LEU A 163 -1.53 -12.92 -13.42
N TYR A 164 -1.72 -11.61 -13.58
CA TYR A 164 -2.68 -11.04 -14.51
C TYR A 164 -2.34 -11.41 -15.96
N LEU A 165 -1.13 -11.09 -16.41
CA LEU A 165 -0.70 -11.35 -17.78
C LEU A 165 -0.66 -12.85 -18.11
N SER A 166 -0.36 -13.71 -17.15
CA SER A 166 -0.44 -15.17 -17.32
C SER A 166 -1.84 -15.69 -17.64
N ARG A 167 -2.90 -14.93 -17.30
CA ARG A 167 -4.29 -15.27 -17.61
C ARG A 167 -4.80 -14.61 -18.88
N GLU A 168 -4.39 -13.36 -19.12
CA GLU A 168 -4.98 -12.51 -20.15
C GLU A 168 -4.31 -12.66 -21.53
N LEU A 169 -2.99 -12.85 -21.56
CA LEU A 169 -2.25 -12.95 -22.82
C LEU A 169 -2.65 -14.17 -23.64
N LYS A 170 -2.77 -13.97 -24.96
CA LYS A 170 -3.13 -15.00 -25.93
C LYS A 170 -1.95 -15.44 -26.80
N ALA A 171 -1.02 -14.51 -27.11
CA ALA A 171 0.03 -14.73 -28.09
C ALA A 171 1.43 -14.38 -27.60
N ALA A 172 1.59 -13.35 -26.77
CA ALA A 172 2.88 -12.94 -26.25
C ALA A 172 3.40 -13.92 -25.18
N GLN A 173 4.71 -13.94 -24.98
CA GLN A 173 5.39 -14.84 -24.06
C GLN A 173 5.93 -14.09 -22.83
N LEU A 174 5.77 -14.67 -21.65
CA LEU A 174 6.30 -14.11 -20.40
C LEU A 174 7.70 -14.65 -20.08
N MET A 175 8.62 -13.74 -19.89
CA MET A 175 9.94 -13.97 -19.29
C MET A 175 9.89 -13.49 -17.82
N ARG A 176 10.47 -14.24 -16.89
CA ARG A 176 10.31 -13.99 -15.45
C ARG A 176 11.62 -13.77 -14.76
N THR A 177 11.73 -12.62 -14.07
CA THR A 177 12.82 -12.33 -13.14
C THR A 177 12.50 -12.81 -11.72
N PRO A 178 13.47 -13.05 -10.85
CA PRO A 178 13.23 -13.41 -9.45
C PRO A 178 12.47 -12.34 -8.67
N THR A 179 12.74 -11.06 -8.92
CA THR A 179 12.17 -9.90 -8.22
C THR A 179 11.64 -8.87 -9.21
N SER A 180 10.72 -8.00 -8.76
CA SER A 180 10.19 -6.90 -9.59
C SER A 180 11.25 -5.84 -9.90
N GLN A 181 12.18 -5.60 -8.99
CA GLN A 181 13.26 -4.63 -9.18
C GLN A 181 14.23 -5.01 -10.32
N ALA A 182 14.39 -6.31 -10.57
CA ALA A 182 15.28 -6.79 -11.64
C ALA A 182 14.66 -6.71 -13.05
N VAL A 183 13.37 -6.34 -13.17
CA VAL A 183 12.62 -6.45 -14.44
C VAL A 183 13.24 -5.60 -15.56
N VAL A 184 13.48 -4.29 -15.32
CA VAL A 184 13.94 -3.38 -16.37
C VAL A 184 15.38 -3.66 -16.76
N GLU A 185 16.26 -3.96 -15.81
CA GLU A 185 17.65 -4.31 -16.09
C GLU A 185 17.75 -5.61 -16.90
N ARG A 186 16.97 -6.63 -16.54
CA ARG A 186 16.90 -7.88 -17.30
C ARG A 186 16.26 -7.72 -18.66
N PHE A 187 15.19 -6.89 -18.76
CA PHE A 187 14.58 -6.53 -20.04
C PHE A 187 15.63 -5.98 -21.03
N LEU A 188 16.49 -5.06 -20.56
CA LEU A 188 17.55 -4.49 -21.37
C LEU A 188 18.63 -5.54 -21.73
N ALA A 189 19.07 -6.33 -20.75
CA ALA A 189 20.16 -7.29 -20.90
C ALA A 189 19.79 -8.51 -21.76
N GLU A 190 18.57 -9.02 -21.62
CA GLU A 190 18.11 -10.26 -22.29
C GLU A 190 17.38 -9.99 -23.61
N GLY A 191 17.26 -8.71 -24.01
CA GLY A 191 16.65 -8.32 -25.28
C GLY A 191 15.16 -8.65 -25.36
N ALA A 192 14.42 -8.67 -24.24
CA ALA A 192 12.97 -8.75 -24.28
C ALA A 192 12.39 -7.51 -24.97
N ASP A 193 11.15 -7.60 -25.49
CA ASP A 193 10.52 -6.53 -26.27
C ASP A 193 9.81 -5.52 -25.38
N VAL A 194 9.29 -5.98 -24.23
CA VAL A 194 8.49 -5.20 -23.28
C VAL A 194 8.89 -5.56 -21.85
N ALA A 195 8.94 -4.57 -20.96
CA ALA A 195 8.95 -4.76 -19.51
C ALA A 195 7.57 -4.39 -18.95
N ALA A 196 7.01 -5.22 -18.07
CA ALA A 196 5.77 -4.91 -17.37
C ALA A 196 6.05 -4.73 -15.88
N GLY A 197 5.40 -3.76 -15.26
CA GLY A 197 5.62 -3.45 -13.85
C GLY A 197 4.59 -2.50 -13.28
N VAL A 198 4.75 -2.15 -12.01
CA VAL A 198 4.03 -1.04 -11.39
C VAL A 198 4.49 0.26 -12.04
N ARG A 199 3.55 1.12 -12.46
CA ARG A 199 3.84 2.38 -13.18
C ARG A 199 4.94 3.20 -12.53
N GLN A 200 4.82 3.50 -11.25
CA GLN A 200 5.76 4.36 -10.53
C GLN A 200 7.18 3.77 -10.48
N GLN A 201 7.27 2.43 -10.39
CA GLN A 201 8.57 1.75 -10.47
C GLN A 201 9.18 1.90 -11.87
N LEU A 202 8.39 1.69 -12.91
CA LEU A 202 8.86 1.84 -14.29
C LEU A 202 9.22 3.29 -14.63
N GLU A 203 8.50 4.29 -14.08
CA GLU A 203 8.83 5.71 -14.20
C GLU A 203 10.18 6.04 -13.54
N ALA A 204 10.42 5.50 -12.33
CA ALA A 204 11.69 5.66 -11.64
C ALA A 204 12.84 4.98 -12.41
N ASP A 205 12.61 3.80 -12.96
CA ASP A 205 13.61 3.10 -13.78
C ASP A 205 13.87 3.84 -15.10
N ALA A 206 12.85 4.38 -15.77
CA ALA A 206 13.01 5.16 -16.99
C ALA A 206 13.76 6.50 -16.75
N ALA A 207 13.59 7.10 -15.57
CA ALA A 207 14.34 8.30 -15.21
C ALA A 207 15.84 8.01 -14.98
N ARG A 208 16.19 6.79 -14.57
CA ARG A 208 17.54 6.35 -14.27
C ARG A 208 18.24 5.72 -15.48
N LEU A 209 17.50 5.05 -16.35
CA LEU A 209 18.01 4.26 -17.46
C LEU A 209 17.63 4.93 -18.81
N PRO A 210 18.58 5.47 -19.56
CA PRO A 210 18.29 6.09 -20.85
C PRO A 210 17.83 5.06 -21.89
N GLY A 211 17.12 5.53 -22.92
CA GLY A 211 16.74 4.69 -24.05
C GLY A 211 15.46 3.88 -23.86
N VAL A 212 14.68 4.18 -22.84
CA VAL A 212 13.38 3.53 -22.58
C VAL A 212 12.27 4.55 -22.35
N ARG A 213 11.03 4.14 -22.59
CA ARG A 213 9.82 4.93 -22.36
C ARG A 213 8.66 4.03 -21.92
N LEU A 214 7.72 4.59 -21.17
CA LEU A 214 6.47 3.90 -20.90
C LEU A 214 5.53 3.99 -22.11
N LEU A 215 4.72 2.96 -22.30
CA LEU A 215 3.55 3.05 -23.15
C LEU A 215 2.45 3.87 -22.44
N PRO A 216 1.60 4.59 -23.21
CA PRO A 216 0.52 5.38 -22.63
C PRO A 216 -0.54 4.48 -21.96
N GLY A 217 -1.25 5.03 -20.97
CA GLY A 217 -2.31 4.32 -20.27
C GLY A 217 -1.80 3.20 -19.38
N ARG A 218 -2.70 2.34 -18.95
CA ARG A 218 -2.44 1.17 -18.09
C ARG A 218 -3.02 -0.09 -18.75
N PHE A 219 -2.44 -1.26 -18.45
CA PHE A 219 -3.04 -2.53 -18.88
C PHE A 219 -3.86 -3.19 -17.75
N MET A 220 -3.62 -2.80 -16.47
CA MET A 220 -4.42 -3.28 -15.34
C MET A 220 -4.45 -2.26 -14.20
N VAL A 221 -5.46 -2.38 -13.34
CA VAL A 221 -5.46 -1.79 -11.99
C VAL A 221 -5.05 -2.87 -11.01
N ILE A 222 -4.18 -2.53 -10.08
CA ILE A 222 -3.70 -3.40 -9.01
C ILE A 222 -4.37 -2.96 -7.71
N GLU A 223 -5.25 -3.78 -7.18
CA GLU A 223 -5.96 -3.55 -5.94
C GLU A 223 -5.13 -4.06 -4.76
N GLN A 224 -4.48 -3.17 -4.02
CA GLN A 224 -3.65 -3.52 -2.86
C GLN A 224 -4.49 -3.62 -1.60
N ALA A 225 -4.49 -4.78 -0.97
CA ALA A 225 -5.23 -5.11 0.23
C ALA A 225 -4.31 -5.62 1.35
N MET A 226 -4.81 -5.61 2.58
CA MET A 226 -4.24 -6.41 3.65
C MET A 226 -4.83 -7.82 3.59
N GLY A 227 -4.07 -8.80 4.03
CA GLY A 227 -4.54 -10.17 4.07
C GLY A 227 -3.93 -10.93 5.24
N LEU A 228 -4.58 -12.03 5.61
CA LEU A 228 -4.18 -12.94 6.68
C LEU A 228 -4.34 -14.40 6.21
N PRO A 229 -3.78 -15.40 6.92
CA PRO A 229 -4.00 -16.79 6.57
C PRO A 229 -5.51 -17.11 6.55
N LEU A 230 -6.00 -17.66 5.45
CA LEU A 230 -7.44 -17.98 5.29
C LEU A 230 -7.96 -18.89 6.43
N ALA A 231 -7.09 -19.75 6.97
CA ALA A 231 -7.39 -20.61 8.10
C ALA A 231 -7.78 -19.86 9.40
N ARG A 232 -7.49 -18.54 9.50
CA ARG A 232 -7.95 -17.70 10.63
C ARG A 232 -9.46 -17.46 10.61
N GLY A 233 -10.13 -17.78 9.52
CA GLY A 233 -11.57 -17.75 9.37
C GLY A 233 -12.16 -16.39 9.03
N ALA A 234 -13.47 -16.40 8.71
CA ALA A 234 -14.20 -15.23 8.24
C ALA A 234 -14.25 -14.08 9.27
N ALA A 235 -14.33 -14.40 10.57
CA ALA A 235 -14.37 -13.39 11.63
C ALA A 235 -13.08 -12.57 11.70
N ALA A 236 -11.91 -13.21 11.62
CA ALA A 236 -10.63 -12.52 11.59
C ALA A 236 -10.47 -11.67 10.31
N THR A 237 -10.91 -12.20 9.17
CA THR A 237 -10.92 -11.46 7.89
C THR A 237 -11.81 -10.21 7.98
N ALA A 238 -13.00 -10.33 8.58
CA ALA A 238 -13.92 -9.19 8.77
C ALA A 238 -13.34 -8.12 9.70
N LEU A 239 -12.65 -8.51 10.78
CA LEU A 239 -11.94 -7.58 11.66
C LEU A 239 -10.85 -6.79 10.92
N LEU A 240 -10.05 -7.48 10.10
CA LEU A 240 -9.02 -6.84 9.28
C LEU A 240 -9.64 -5.92 8.23
N ALA A 241 -10.74 -6.34 7.60
CA ALA A 241 -11.47 -5.51 6.64
C ALA A 241 -12.02 -4.23 7.30
N GLY A 242 -12.64 -4.35 8.47
CA GLY A 242 -13.12 -3.20 9.25
C GLY A 242 -12.01 -2.23 9.62
N PHE A 243 -10.84 -2.74 9.99
CA PHE A 243 -9.65 -1.90 10.25
C PHE A 243 -9.24 -1.11 8.99
N VAL A 244 -9.19 -1.76 7.83
CA VAL A 244 -8.80 -1.12 6.56
C VAL A 244 -9.79 -0.02 6.18
N GLU A 245 -11.11 -0.26 6.29
CA GLU A 245 -12.13 0.76 6.02
C GLU A 245 -11.99 1.96 6.96
N GLN A 246 -11.75 1.73 8.24
CA GLN A 246 -11.51 2.82 9.20
C GLN A 246 -10.21 3.60 8.88
N ALA A 247 -9.13 2.93 8.46
CA ALA A 247 -7.90 3.58 8.06
C ALA A 247 -8.09 4.44 6.80
N LYS A 248 -8.91 4.00 5.83
CA LYS A 248 -9.30 4.82 4.66
C LYS A 248 -10.15 6.01 5.08
N ALA A 249 -11.22 5.78 5.84
CA ALA A 249 -12.18 6.81 6.24
C ALA A 249 -11.56 7.90 7.12
N SER A 250 -10.59 7.57 7.97
CA SER A 250 -9.86 8.54 8.80
C SER A 250 -8.84 9.38 8.03
N GLY A 251 -8.62 9.09 6.74
CA GLY A 251 -7.57 9.73 5.94
C GLY A 251 -6.16 9.22 6.22
N PHE A 252 -5.99 8.21 7.09
CA PHE A 252 -4.66 7.68 7.45
C PHE A 252 -3.89 7.17 6.22
N VAL A 253 -4.57 6.43 5.32
CA VAL A 253 -3.94 5.91 4.09
C VAL A 253 -3.46 7.06 3.20
N ALA A 254 -4.28 8.11 2.99
CA ALA A 254 -3.90 9.28 2.20
C ALA A 254 -2.70 10.02 2.82
N GLN A 255 -2.71 10.20 4.14
CA GLN A 255 -1.59 10.84 4.87
C GLN A 255 -0.32 10.01 4.78
N SER A 256 -0.41 8.68 4.86
CA SER A 256 0.73 7.78 4.73
C SER A 256 1.34 7.84 3.32
N LEU A 257 0.51 7.81 2.26
CA LEU A 257 0.97 7.99 0.88
C LEU A 257 1.70 9.33 0.71
N ALA A 258 1.13 10.42 1.23
CA ALA A 258 1.74 11.75 1.16
C ALA A 258 3.06 11.83 1.92
N ARG A 259 3.15 11.27 3.14
CA ARG A 259 4.36 11.22 3.97
C ARG A 259 5.52 10.52 3.27
N HIS A 260 5.22 9.45 2.54
CA HIS A 260 6.22 8.70 1.77
C HIS A 260 6.43 9.22 0.35
N GLY A 261 5.82 10.37 -0.01
CA GLY A 261 5.99 11.00 -1.32
C GLY A 261 5.42 10.19 -2.49
N ILE A 262 4.49 9.26 -2.23
CA ILE A 262 3.91 8.39 -3.26
C ILE A 262 2.90 9.17 -4.10
N ARG A 263 3.17 9.29 -5.40
CA ARG A 263 2.30 9.92 -6.39
C ARG A 263 1.66 8.88 -7.30
N GLY A 264 0.50 9.20 -7.88
CA GLY A 264 -0.20 8.31 -8.83
C GLY A 264 -0.84 7.07 -8.22
N ALA A 265 -0.69 6.84 -6.90
CA ALA A 265 -1.48 5.87 -6.16
C ALA A 265 -2.75 6.54 -5.63
N ILE A 266 -3.87 5.83 -5.67
CA ILE A 266 -5.19 6.33 -5.26
C ILE A 266 -5.66 5.53 -4.04
N VAL A 267 -6.13 6.23 -2.99
CA VAL A 267 -6.84 5.54 -1.90
C VAL A 267 -8.07 4.86 -2.48
N ALA A 268 -8.22 3.58 -2.22
CA ALA A 268 -9.36 2.83 -2.74
C ALA A 268 -10.68 3.38 -2.15
N PRO A 269 -11.78 3.42 -2.93
CA PRO A 269 -13.07 3.85 -2.41
C PRO A 269 -13.54 2.94 -1.27
N ALA A 270 -14.50 3.41 -0.47
CA ALA A 270 -15.14 2.58 0.54
C ALA A 270 -15.76 1.34 -0.10
N SER A 271 -15.62 0.18 0.54
CA SER A 271 -16.33 -1.02 0.11
C SER A 271 -17.85 -0.83 0.32
N ARG A 272 -18.62 -1.29 -0.66
CA ARG A 272 -20.09 -1.28 -0.59
C ARG A 272 -20.62 -2.37 0.32
#